data_e2706ba5e60db72b4aeb4f5450a08710
#
_entry.id   e2706ba5e60db72b4aeb4f5450a08710
#
_cell.length_a   1.000
_cell.length_b   1.000
_cell.length_c   1.000
_cell.angle_alpha   90.00
_cell.angle_beta   90.00
_cell.angle_gamma   90.00
#
_symmetry.space_group_name_H-M   'P 1'
#
loop_
_entity.id
_entity.type
_entity.pdbx_description
1 polymer ?
#
loop_
_entity_poly.entity_id
_entity_poly.type
_entity_poly.pdbx_seq_one_letter_code
_entity_poly.pdbx_strand_id
1 'polypeptide(L)'
;MKMKKDVRRDTLIYGAAKYSTVVMSLLTTSVLARLVTPEEYGVVTIVNVFTAFFTVLADMGFGTAIIQNKTLTQDEVNDIFGISAYIAFALGVLFALLGIPVAVFYENDIYRRICPILGISVFFNAVNIVPNAILMKEKRFRVVGKRLLCVAIVSGLAAVVMAWYGF
;
A
#
# COMPACT_ATOMS: atom_id res chain seq x y z
N MET A 1 -6.09 -34.75 6.07
CA MET A 1 -6.32 -34.11 7.40
C MET A 1 -5.22 -33.10 7.78
N LYS A 2 -3.93 -33.30 7.44
CA LYS A 2 -2.82 -32.35 7.67
C LYS A 2 -3.02 -30.99 6.96
N MET A 3 -3.41 -30.97 5.70
CA MET A 3 -3.59 -29.77 4.89
C MET A 3 -4.62 -28.74 5.46
N LYS A 4 -5.72 -29.20 6.03
CA LYS A 4 -6.71 -28.31 6.71
C LYS A 4 -6.14 -27.65 7.99
N LYS A 5 -5.26 -28.35 8.71
CA LYS A 5 -4.65 -27.84 9.95
C LYS A 5 -3.59 -26.78 9.65
N ASP A 6 -2.83 -26.95 8.57
CA ASP A 6 -1.81 -25.97 8.14
C ASP A 6 -2.45 -24.68 7.61
N VAL A 7 -3.52 -24.77 6.80
CA VAL A 7 -4.26 -23.59 6.30
C VAL A 7 -4.87 -22.80 7.46
N ARG A 8 -5.46 -23.47 8.47
CA ARG A 8 -6.01 -22.77 9.65
C ARG A 8 -4.92 -22.02 10.43
N ARG A 9 -3.77 -22.66 10.64
CA ARG A 9 -2.63 -22.03 11.32
C ARG A 9 -2.10 -20.83 10.54
N ASP A 10 -1.97 -20.95 9.22
CA ASP A 10 -1.45 -19.89 8.36
C ASP A 10 -2.44 -18.72 8.27
N THR A 11 -3.77 -19.00 8.29
CA THR A 11 -4.79 -17.95 8.38
C THR A 11 -4.75 -17.21 9.72
N LEU A 12 -4.54 -17.91 10.82
CA LEU A 12 -4.39 -17.29 12.14
C LEU A 12 -3.13 -16.41 12.20
N ILE A 13 -2.01 -16.90 11.65
CA ILE A 13 -0.77 -16.12 11.56
C ILE A 13 -0.98 -14.86 10.72
N TYR A 14 -1.68 -14.96 9.59
CA TYR A 14 -2.01 -13.81 8.76
C TYR A 14 -2.92 -12.81 9.49
N GLY A 15 -3.96 -13.31 10.17
CA GLY A 15 -4.84 -12.47 10.99
C GLY A 15 -4.08 -11.75 12.09
N ALA A 16 -3.25 -12.46 12.85
CA ALA A 16 -2.40 -11.87 13.89
C ALA A 16 -1.43 -10.84 13.30
N ALA A 17 -0.81 -11.13 12.15
CA ALA A 17 0.06 -10.19 11.46
C ALA A 17 -0.70 -8.91 11.05
N LYS A 18 -1.91 -9.05 10.51
CA LYS A 18 -2.74 -7.91 10.11
C LYS A 18 -3.14 -7.04 11.31
N TYR A 19 -3.54 -7.63 12.43
CA TYR A 19 -3.83 -6.87 13.65
C TYR A 19 -2.57 -6.21 14.22
N SER A 20 -1.42 -6.90 14.19
CA SER A 20 -0.15 -6.31 14.61
C SER A 20 0.24 -5.10 13.75
N THR A 21 0.00 -5.13 12.43
CA THR A 21 0.26 -3.95 11.57
C THR A 21 -0.64 -2.77 11.93
N VAL A 22 -1.90 -3.00 12.30
CA VAL A 22 -2.81 -1.95 12.76
C VAL A 22 -2.31 -1.33 14.08
N VAL A 23 -1.91 -2.16 15.04
CA VAL A 23 -1.33 -1.67 16.30
C VAL A 23 -0.06 -0.86 16.05
N MET A 24 0.85 -1.37 15.21
CA MET A 24 2.07 -0.64 14.83
C MET A 24 1.76 0.69 14.13
N SER A 25 0.77 0.72 13.24
CA SER A 25 0.33 1.97 12.59
C SER A 25 -0.19 2.98 13.63
N LEU A 26 -1.02 2.54 14.58
CA LEU A 26 -1.52 3.42 15.65
C LEU A 26 -0.38 3.96 16.53
N LEU A 27 0.59 3.12 16.89
CA LEU A 27 1.76 3.56 17.65
C LEU A 27 2.59 4.57 16.86
N THR A 28 2.90 4.27 15.60
CA THR A 28 3.65 5.18 14.72
C THR A 28 2.92 6.52 14.57
N THR A 29 1.62 6.49 14.28
CA THR A 29 0.79 7.70 14.17
C THR A 29 0.78 8.50 15.47
N SER A 30 0.65 7.84 16.62
CA SER A 30 0.66 8.52 17.93
C SER A 30 2.00 9.19 18.24
N VAL A 31 3.12 8.55 17.84
CA VAL A 31 4.46 9.13 18.01
C VAL A 31 4.66 10.31 17.05
N LEU A 32 4.31 10.14 15.77
CA LEU A 32 4.42 11.19 14.76
C LEU A 32 3.56 12.41 15.11
N ALA A 33 2.33 12.22 15.60
CA ALA A 33 1.46 13.31 16.03
C ALA A 33 2.03 14.18 17.19
N ARG A 34 3.04 13.67 17.90
CA ARG A 34 3.75 14.44 18.94
C ARG A 34 5.02 15.11 18.45
N LEU A 35 5.60 14.61 17.35
CA LEU A 35 6.89 15.09 16.81
C LEU A 35 6.69 16.10 15.67
N VAL A 36 5.56 16.01 14.97
CA VAL A 36 5.25 16.77 13.76
C VAL A 36 4.25 17.86 14.09
N THR A 37 4.37 19.03 13.47
CA THR A 37 3.42 20.14 13.65
C THR A 37 2.03 19.80 13.09
N PRO A 38 0.95 20.44 13.58
CA PRO A 38 -0.40 20.22 13.05
C PRO A 38 -0.51 20.52 11.54
N GLU A 39 0.25 21.49 11.04
CA GLU A 39 0.26 21.85 9.62
C GLU A 39 0.89 20.73 8.76
N GLU A 40 2.04 20.22 9.17
CA GLU A 40 2.71 19.11 8.50
C GLU A 40 1.86 17.83 8.54
N TYR A 41 1.20 17.57 9.68
CA TYR A 41 0.28 16.44 9.81
C TYR A 41 -0.93 16.60 8.89
N GLY A 42 -1.42 17.83 8.67
CA GLY A 42 -2.46 18.15 7.70
C GLY A 42 -2.06 17.78 6.28
N VAL A 43 -0.83 18.11 5.87
CA VAL A 43 -0.27 17.74 4.56
C VAL A 43 -0.25 16.22 4.38
N VAL A 44 0.25 15.49 5.37
CA VAL A 44 0.30 14.01 5.34
C VAL A 44 -1.11 13.42 5.22
N THR A 45 -2.09 13.97 5.92
CA THR A 45 -3.48 13.50 5.88
C THR A 45 -4.09 13.67 4.49
N ILE A 46 -3.94 14.84 3.88
CA ILE A 46 -4.44 15.13 2.53
C ILE A 46 -3.83 14.17 1.52
N VAL A 47 -2.52 14.01 1.56
CA VAL A 47 -1.80 13.11 0.66
C VAL A 47 -2.23 11.65 0.84
N ASN A 48 -2.46 11.20 2.08
CA ASN A 48 -2.97 9.86 2.36
C ASN A 48 -4.36 9.63 1.77
N VAL A 49 -5.26 10.61 1.81
CA VAL A 49 -6.59 10.53 1.20
C VAL A 49 -6.47 10.32 -0.32
N PHE A 50 -5.65 11.13 -0.98
CA PHE A 50 -5.42 10.98 -2.43
C PHE A 50 -4.77 9.62 -2.75
N THR A 51 -3.76 9.21 -1.97
CA THR A 51 -3.09 7.91 -2.16
C THR A 51 -4.07 6.75 -2.01
N ALA A 52 -4.94 6.79 -0.99
CA ALA A 52 -5.98 5.78 -0.80
C ALA A 52 -6.94 5.72 -1.98
N PHE A 53 -7.40 6.87 -2.47
CA PHE A 53 -8.27 6.95 -3.64
C PHE A 53 -7.63 6.34 -4.88
N PHE A 54 -6.38 6.70 -5.18
CA PHE A 54 -5.65 6.14 -6.32
C PHE A 54 -5.36 4.64 -6.18
N THR A 55 -5.14 4.15 -4.95
CA THR A 55 -4.97 2.72 -4.70
C THR A 55 -6.25 1.94 -5.00
N VAL A 56 -7.41 2.47 -4.62
CA VAL A 56 -8.71 1.87 -4.94
C VAL A 56 -8.95 1.87 -6.46
N LEU A 57 -8.64 2.98 -7.15
CA LEU A 57 -8.72 3.04 -8.61
C LEU A 57 -7.79 2.02 -9.28
N ALA A 58 -6.58 1.85 -8.77
CA ALA A 58 -5.61 0.92 -9.33
C ALA A 58 -6.04 -0.55 -9.20
N ASP A 59 -6.75 -0.91 -8.12
CA ASP A 59 -7.23 -2.28 -7.94
C ASP A 59 -8.30 -2.65 -8.99
N MET A 60 -9.23 -1.74 -9.33
CA MET A 60 -10.30 -1.95 -10.32
C MET A 60 -10.91 -3.36 -10.32
N GLY A 61 -10.75 -4.10 -9.22
CA GLY A 61 -11.21 -5.47 -9.06
C GLY A 61 -10.25 -6.55 -9.60
N PHE A 62 -9.06 -6.21 -10.11
CA PHE A 62 -8.08 -7.20 -10.59
C PHE A 62 -7.71 -8.23 -9.52
N GLY A 63 -7.45 -7.76 -8.30
CA GLY A 63 -7.15 -8.65 -7.18
C GLY A 63 -8.29 -9.63 -6.91
N THR A 64 -9.50 -9.14 -6.88
CA THR A 64 -10.71 -9.94 -6.63
C THR A 64 -10.97 -10.92 -7.77
N ALA A 65 -10.83 -10.49 -9.03
CA ALA A 65 -11.01 -11.33 -10.22
C ALA A 65 -10.04 -12.53 -10.22
N ILE A 66 -8.76 -12.29 -9.90
CA ILE A 66 -7.74 -13.36 -9.83
C ILE A 66 -8.07 -14.38 -8.72
N ILE A 67 -8.52 -13.90 -7.55
CA ILE A 67 -8.84 -14.79 -6.41
C ILE A 67 -10.09 -15.64 -6.71
N GLN A 68 -11.10 -15.05 -7.33
CA GLN A 68 -12.39 -15.72 -7.59
C GLN A 68 -12.32 -16.69 -8.76
N ASN A 69 -11.58 -16.38 -9.80
CA ASN A 69 -11.48 -17.23 -10.97
C ASN A 69 -10.50 -18.38 -10.75
N LYS A 70 -11.02 -19.61 -10.75
CA LYS A 70 -10.24 -20.83 -10.49
C LYS A 70 -9.55 -21.40 -11.74
N THR A 71 -9.98 -21.00 -12.93
CA THR A 71 -9.56 -21.57 -14.22
C THR A 71 -8.55 -20.71 -14.96
N LEU A 72 -8.08 -19.60 -14.39
CA LEU A 72 -7.08 -18.75 -15.01
C LEU A 72 -5.80 -19.52 -15.32
N THR A 73 -5.41 -19.46 -16.58
CA THR A 73 -4.12 -19.94 -17.07
C THR A 73 -2.99 -18.98 -16.67
N GLN A 74 -1.76 -19.45 -16.75
CA GLN A 74 -0.60 -18.59 -16.44
C GLN A 74 -0.47 -17.42 -17.43
N ASP A 75 -0.84 -17.64 -18.70
CA ASP A 75 -0.78 -16.60 -19.73
C ASP A 75 -1.81 -15.51 -19.46
N GLU A 76 -3.04 -15.87 -19.09
CA GLU A 76 -4.07 -14.88 -18.70
C GLU A 76 -3.65 -14.07 -17.46
N VAL A 77 -2.98 -14.69 -16.51
CA VAL A 77 -2.43 -13.97 -15.34
C VAL A 77 -1.34 -12.98 -15.74
N ASN A 78 -0.49 -13.36 -16.70
CA ASN A 78 0.55 -12.48 -17.24
C ASN A 78 -0.06 -11.29 -17.98
N ASP A 79 -1.12 -11.53 -18.76
CA ASP A 79 -1.84 -10.46 -19.48
C ASP A 79 -2.50 -9.48 -18.52
N ILE A 80 -3.18 -9.99 -17.48
CA ILE A 80 -3.76 -9.15 -16.41
C ILE A 80 -2.67 -8.34 -15.71
N PHE A 81 -1.53 -8.95 -15.44
CA PHE A 81 -0.38 -8.25 -14.83
C PHE A 81 0.15 -7.14 -15.76
N GLY A 82 0.29 -7.43 -17.05
CA GLY A 82 0.72 -6.45 -18.05
C GLY A 82 -0.24 -5.23 -18.10
N ILE A 83 -1.54 -5.47 -18.21
CA ILE A 83 -2.56 -4.42 -18.23
C ILE A 83 -2.53 -3.62 -16.91
N SER A 84 -2.49 -4.32 -15.77
CA SER A 84 -2.44 -3.65 -14.46
C SER A 84 -1.19 -2.79 -14.28
N ALA A 85 -0.04 -3.20 -14.84
CA ALA A 85 1.20 -2.42 -14.80
C ALA A 85 1.11 -1.14 -15.64
N TYR A 86 0.46 -1.17 -16.81
CA TYR A 86 0.21 0.04 -17.59
C TYR A 86 -0.70 1.02 -16.88
N ILE A 87 -1.80 0.52 -16.28
CA ILE A 87 -2.72 1.34 -15.49
C ILE A 87 -1.98 1.92 -14.26
N ALA A 88 -1.18 1.12 -13.58
CA ALA A 88 -0.36 1.56 -12.46
C ALA A 88 0.59 2.69 -12.83
N PHE A 89 1.25 2.58 -14.00
CA PHE A 89 2.13 3.62 -14.50
C PHE A 89 1.37 4.91 -14.80
N ALA A 90 0.25 4.82 -15.51
CA ALA A 90 -0.60 5.97 -15.82
C ALA A 90 -1.11 6.67 -14.55
N LEU A 91 -1.57 5.91 -13.57
CA LEU A 91 -2.02 6.44 -12.29
C LEU A 91 -0.89 7.06 -11.47
N GLY A 92 0.30 6.47 -11.47
CA GLY A 92 1.47 7.04 -10.81
C GLY A 92 1.89 8.38 -11.40
N VAL A 93 1.89 8.49 -12.75
CA VAL A 93 2.16 9.75 -13.46
C VAL A 93 1.06 10.77 -13.18
N LEU A 94 -0.21 10.36 -13.25
CA LEU A 94 -1.35 11.23 -12.96
C LEU A 94 -1.26 11.77 -11.51
N PHE A 95 -0.94 10.92 -10.55
CA PHE A 95 -0.75 11.33 -9.15
C PHE A 95 0.39 12.35 -9.01
N ALA A 96 1.51 12.12 -9.69
CA ALA A 96 2.64 13.06 -9.69
C ALA A 96 2.24 14.44 -10.23
N LEU A 97 1.46 14.48 -11.31
CA LEU A 97 0.97 15.71 -11.93
C LEU A 97 -0.06 16.44 -11.07
N LEU A 98 -0.87 15.71 -10.28
CA LEU A 98 -1.81 16.31 -9.33
C LEU A 98 -1.14 17.16 -8.25
N GLY A 99 0.14 16.98 -8.00
CA GLY A 99 0.88 17.84 -7.09
C GLY A 99 0.83 19.32 -7.46
N ILE A 100 0.68 19.66 -8.76
CA ILE A 100 0.60 21.05 -9.22
C ILE A 100 -0.72 21.71 -8.82
N PRO A 101 -1.90 21.20 -9.24
CA PRO A 101 -3.17 21.81 -8.86
C PRO A 101 -3.45 21.75 -7.34
N VAL A 102 -2.99 20.69 -6.67
CA VAL A 102 -3.12 20.58 -5.21
C VAL A 102 -2.29 21.64 -4.50
N ALA A 103 -1.05 21.90 -4.96
CA ALA A 103 -0.20 22.95 -4.41
C ALA A 103 -0.83 24.35 -4.56
N VAL A 104 -1.47 24.61 -5.71
CA VAL A 104 -2.17 25.88 -5.94
C VAL A 104 -3.41 26.01 -5.07
N PHE A 105 -4.18 24.92 -4.93
CA PHE A 105 -5.44 24.94 -4.16
C PHE A 105 -5.22 25.12 -2.65
N TYR A 106 -4.17 24.48 -2.10
CA TYR A 106 -3.83 24.58 -0.68
C TYR A 106 -2.79 25.67 -0.37
N GLU A 107 -2.39 26.47 -1.38
CA GLU A 107 -1.37 27.53 -1.26
C GLU A 107 -0.06 27.06 -0.61
N ASN A 108 0.32 25.80 -0.88
CA ASN A 108 1.49 25.17 -0.24
C ASN A 108 2.32 24.38 -1.27
N ASP A 109 3.52 24.87 -1.56
CA ASP A 109 4.44 24.28 -2.55
C ASP A 109 4.99 22.90 -2.15
N ILE A 110 4.78 22.45 -0.93
CA ILE A 110 5.23 21.14 -0.46
C ILE A 110 4.59 20.00 -1.27
N TYR A 111 3.33 20.17 -1.71
CA TYR A 111 2.63 19.17 -2.52
C TYR A 111 3.30 18.95 -3.88
N ARG A 112 3.86 20.00 -4.49
CA ARG A 112 4.59 19.91 -5.76
C ARG A 112 5.84 19.05 -5.64
N ARG A 113 6.46 18.98 -4.45
CA ARG A 113 7.65 18.16 -4.18
C ARG A 113 7.32 16.74 -3.76
N ILE A 114 6.29 16.57 -2.93
CA ILE A 114 5.93 15.27 -2.36
C ILE A 114 5.15 14.39 -3.35
N CYS A 115 4.21 14.95 -4.13
CA CYS A 115 3.37 14.18 -5.02
C CYS A 115 4.14 13.37 -6.09
N PRO A 116 5.22 13.87 -6.72
CA PRO A 116 6.02 13.06 -7.63
C PRO A 116 6.66 11.83 -6.96
N ILE A 117 7.19 12.01 -5.75
CA ILE A 117 7.78 10.91 -4.97
C ILE A 117 6.72 9.87 -4.62
N LEU A 118 5.55 10.33 -4.20
CA LEU A 118 4.43 9.45 -3.85
C LEU A 118 3.76 8.82 -5.07
N GLY A 119 3.84 9.45 -6.24
CA GLY A 119 3.44 8.84 -7.52
C GLY A 119 4.20 7.54 -7.80
N ILE A 120 5.49 7.50 -7.46
CA ILE A 120 6.30 6.27 -7.50
C ILE A 120 5.74 5.23 -6.52
N SER A 121 5.36 5.64 -5.32
CA SER A 121 4.75 4.75 -4.33
C SER A 121 3.40 4.20 -4.80
N VAL A 122 2.55 5.04 -5.39
CA VAL A 122 1.27 4.63 -6.01
C VAL A 122 1.51 3.58 -7.09
N PHE A 123 2.48 3.81 -7.98
CA PHE A 123 2.87 2.85 -9.01
C PHE A 123 3.25 1.49 -8.42
N PHE A 124 4.17 1.45 -7.45
CA PHE A 124 4.61 0.18 -6.85
C PHE A 124 3.48 -0.51 -6.07
N ASN A 125 2.62 0.24 -5.39
CA ASN A 125 1.45 -0.33 -4.72
C ASN A 125 0.50 -1.00 -5.73
N ALA A 126 0.21 -0.33 -6.85
CA ALA A 126 -0.66 -0.83 -7.89
C ALA A 126 -0.10 -2.08 -8.58
N VAL A 127 1.17 -2.08 -8.96
CA VAL A 127 1.86 -3.26 -9.55
C VAL A 127 1.82 -4.46 -8.59
N ASN A 128 1.82 -4.23 -7.29
CA ASN A 128 1.84 -5.27 -6.28
C ASN A 128 0.47 -5.96 -6.05
N ILE A 129 -0.62 -5.42 -6.61
CA ILE A 129 -1.98 -5.97 -6.46
C ILE A 129 -2.05 -7.40 -7.02
N VAL A 130 -1.57 -7.61 -8.25
CA VAL A 130 -1.64 -8.92 -8.93
C VAL A 130 -0.78 -9.98 -8.23
N PRO A 131 0.52 -9.76 -7.93
CA PRO A 131 1.33 -10.72 -7.17
C PRO A 131 0.75 -11.06 -5.79
N ASN A 132 0.17 -10.07 -5.12
CA ASN A 132 -0.46 -10.28 -3.84
C ASN A 132 -1.73 -11.13 -3.94
N ALA A 133 -2.55 -10.91 -4.98
CA ALA A 133 -3.74 -11.69 -5.26
C ALA A 133 -3.39 -13.17 -5.56
N ILE A 134 -2.29 -13.42 -6.29
CA ILE A 134 -1.80 -14.79 -6.57
C ILE A 134 -1.41 -15.49 -5.27
N LEU A 135 -0.65 -14.83 -4.39
CA LEU A 135 -0.29 -15.41 -3.10
C LEU A 135 -1.50 -15.73 -2.22
N MET A 136 -2.53 -14.87 -2.26
CA MET A 136 -3.80 -15.09 -1.58
C MET A 136 -4.57 -16.28 -2.18
N LYS A 137 -4.65 -16.38 -3.51
CA LYS A 137 -5.26 -17.48 -4.23
C LYS A 137 -4.59 -18.83 -3.90
N GLU A 138 -3.26 -18.83 -3.83
CA GLU A 138 -2.46 -20.01 -3.45
C GLU A 138 -2.50 -20.32 -1.94
N LYS A 139 -3.24 -19.54 -1.16
CA LYS A 139 -3.35 -19.68 0.31
C LYS A 139 -2.00 -19.57 1.03
N ARG A 140 -1.04 -18.85 0.46
CA ARG A 140 0.27 -18.58 1.08
C ARG A 140 0.20 -17.45 2.13
N PHE A 141 -0.80 -17.52 2.99
CA PHE A 141 -1.09 -16.50 4.00
C PHE A 141 0.10 -16.21 4.93
N ARG A 142 0.93 -17.21 5.21
CA ARG A 142 2.12 -17.05 6.04
C ARG A 142 3.17 -16.14 5.40
N VAL A 143 3.34 -16.23 4.07
CA VAL A 143 4.29 -15.37 3.34
C VAL A 143 3.78 -13.93 3.35
N VAL A 144 2.50 -13.73 3.05
CA VAL A 144 1.87 -12.40 3.07
C VAL A 144 1.93 -11.79 4.46
N GLY A 145 1.62 -12.56 5.51
CA GLY A 145 1.67 -12.08 6.90
C GLY A 145 3.07 -11.66 7.34
N LYS A 146 4.11 -12.47 7.03
CA LYS A 146 5.50 -12.11 7.33
C LYS A 146 5.92 -10.82 6.62
N ARG A 147 5.59 -10.69 5.32
CA ARG A 147 5.89 -9.49 4.54
C ARG A 147 5.24 -8.24 5.16
N LEU A 148 3.95 -8.33 5.52
CA LEU A 148 3.23 -7.23 6.16
C LEU A 148 3.91 -6.79 7.46
N LEU A 149 4.30 -7.72 8.32
CA LEU A 149 4.98 -7.41 9.58
C LEU A 149 6.35 -6.78 9.34
N CYS A 150 7.18 -7.37 8.46
CA CYS A 150 8.48 -6.80 8.15
C CYS A 150 8.37 -5.37 7.61
N VAL A 151 7.46 -5.13 6.67
CA VAL A 151 7.24 -3.78 6.11
C VAL A 151 6.75 -2.82 7.18
N ALA A 152 5.79 -3.21 8.03
CA ALA A 152 5.26 -2.35 9.08
C ALA A 152 6.33 -1.97 10.11
N ILE A 153 7.18 -2.91 10.52
CA ILE A 153 8.26 -2.64 11.47
C ILE A 153 9.30 -1.71 10.84
N VAL A 154 9.77 -2.03 9.64
CA VAL A 154 10.83 -1.23 8.97
C VAL A 154 10.33 0.17 8.66
N SER A 155 9.13 0.30 8.09
CA SER A 155 8.56 1.63 7.77
C SER A 155 8.24 2.44 9.02
N GLY A 156 7.70 1.80 10.06
CA GLY A 156 7.41 2.48 11.33
C GLY A 156 8.67 2.98 12.02
N LEU A 157 9.72 2.17 12.08
CA LEU A 157 11.02 2.59 12.64
C LEU A 157 11.65 3.70 11.79
N ALA A 158 11.64 3.56 10.46
CA ALA A 158 12.17 4.59 9.57
C ALA A 158 11.45 5.93 9.76
N ALA A 159 10.11 5.92 9.81
CA ALA A 159 9.31 7.11 10.01
C ALA A 159 9.62 7.82 11.35
N VAL A 160 9.74 7.07 12.45
CA VAL A 160 10.08 7.63 13.77
C VAL A 160 11.49 8.20 13.79
N VAL A 161 12.45 7.48 13.21
CA VAL A 161 13.85 7.94 13.13
C VAL A 161 13.95 9.21 12.29
N MET A 162 13.31 9.26 11.11
CA MET A 162 13.32 10.47 10.26
C MET A 162 12.67 11.66 10.97
N ALA A 163 11.51 11.45 11.62
CA ALA A 163 10.86 12.51 12.39
C ALA A 163 11.72 13.02 13.57
N TRP A 164 12.53 12.15 14.20
CA TRP A 164 13.47 12.57 15.24
C TRP A 164 14.59 13.46 14.70
N TYR A 165 15.06 13.19 13.47
CA TYR A 165 16.09 14.01 12.82
C TYR A 165 15.54 15.29 12.18
N GLY A 166 14.22 15.55 12.26
CA GLY A 166 13.58 16.77 11.73
C GLY A 166 13.36 16.73 10.20
N PHE A 167 13.22 15.51 9.65
CA PHE A 167 12.88 15.29 8.23
C PHE A 167 11.40 14.95 8.08
#